data_df599dcd738a138c8aa8a5cff398f795
#
_entry.id   df599dcd738a138c8aa8a5cff398f795
#
_cell.length_a   1.000
_cell.length_b   1.000
_cell.length_c   1.000
_cell.angle_alpha   90.00
_cell.angle_beta   90.00
_cell.angle_gamma   90.00
#
_symmetry.space_group_name_H-M   'P 1'
#
loop_
_entity.id
_entity.type
_entity.pdbx_description
1 polymer ?
#
loop_
_entity_poly.entity_id
_entity_poly.type
_entity_poly.pdbx_seq_one_letter_code
_entity_poly.pdbx_strand_id
1 'polypeptide(L)'
;KPHRWDDSEEWFKQYDHKLWAQHSAEAAEAGHGGMDYIMMYDLIDAIRNKKPAPMDCYDAAAWSAISGLSEMSIARGGALVDFPDFTRGQWIHRQPQFAL
;
A
#
# COMPACT_ATOMS: atom_id res chain seq x y z
N LYS A 1 -22.95 -8.23 23.37
CA LYS A 1 -23.57 -9.56 23.56
C LYS A 1 -22.54 -10.61 23.18
N PRO A 2 -22.29 -11.65 23.98
CA PRO A 2 -21.35 -12.71 23.62
C PRO A 2 -21.75 -13.35 22.28
N HIS A 3 -20.76 -13.74 21.46
CA HIS A 3 -20.95 -14.37 20.15
C HIS A 3 -21.59 -13.51 19.05
N ARG A 4 -21.45 -12.21 19.10
CA ARG A 4 -21.76 -11.28 18.00
C ARG A 4 -20.50 -10.53 17.62
N TRP A 5 -20.34 -10.29 16.33
CA TRP A 5 -19.33 -9.33 15.82
C TRP A 5 -19.78 -7.92 16.19
N ASP A 6 -18.81 -7.09 16.57
CA ASP A 6 -19.06 -5.66 16.75
C ASP A 6 -19.34 -5.02 15.40
N ASP A 7 -20.02 -3.89 15.42
CA ASP A 7 -20.23 -3.09 14.23
C ASP A 7 -18.89 -2.47 13.80
N SER A 8 -18.48 -2.72 12.57
CA SER A 8 -17.23 -2.20 12.04
C SER A 8 -17.24 -0.69 11.83
N GLU A 9 -18.41 -0.06 11.67
CA GLU A 9 -18.51 1.38 11.41
C GLU A 9 -17.89 2.23 12.53
N GLU A 10 -18.07 1.83 13.79
CA GLU A 10 -17.49 2.56 14.93
C GLU A 10 -15.95 2.50 14.91
N TRP A 11 -15.40 1.36 14.46
CA TRP A 11 -13.97 1.20 14.32
C TRP A 11 -13.41 2.02 13.17
N PHE A 12 -14.08 2.05 12.01
CA PHE A 12 -13.68 2.89 10.89
C PHE A 12 -13.69 4.37 11.26
N LYS A 13 -14.72 4.86 11.93
CA LYS A 13 -14.77 6.25 12.39
C LYS A 13 -13.57 6.64 13.27
N GLN A 14 -13.05 5.71 14.05
CA GLN A 14 -11.97 5.97 15.00
C GLN A 14 -10.57 5.74 14.42
N TYR A 15 -10.42 4.75 13.55
CA TYR A 15 -9.11 4.25 13.13
C TYR A 15 -8.86 4.33 11.63
N ASP A 16 -9.80 4.82 10.85
CA ASP A 16 -9.62 4.89 9.41
C ASP A 16 -8.50 5.86 9.02
N HIS A 17 -7.89 5.60 7.89
CA HIS A 17 -6.82 6.46 7.37
C HIS A 17 -7.36 7.86 7.06
N LYS A 18 -6.56 8.89 7.32
CA LYS A 18 -6.96 10.30 7.14
C LYS A 18 -7.50 10.61 5.75
N LEU A 19 -6.90 10.03 4.71
CA LEU A 19 -7.36 10.23 3.33
C LEU A 19 -8.76 9.66 3.10
N TRP A 20 -9.09 8.50 3.70
CA TRP A 20 -10.44 7.95 3.67
C TRP A 20 -11.42 8.86 4.41
N ALA A 21 -11.07 9.31 5.59
CA ALA A 21 -11.92 10.22 6.36
C ALA A 21 -12.22 11.54 5.62
N GLN A 22 -11.26 12.02 4.82
CA GLN A 22 -11.39 13.27 4.06
C GLN A 22 -12.11 13.12 2.72
N HIS A 23 -11.99 11.97 2.07
CA HIS A 23 -12.39 11.76 0.68
C HIS A 23 -13.36 10.60 0.47
N SER A 24 -13.95 10.06 1.55
CA SER A 24 -14.84 8.89 1.44
C SER A 24 -16.05 9.13 0.53
N ALA A 25 -16.59 10.33 0.50
CA ALA A 25 -17.73 10.65 -0.34
C ALA A 25 -17.40 10.62 -1.83
N GLU A 26 -16.28 11.23 -2.22
CA GLU A 26 -15.81 11.26 -3.61
C GLU A 26 -15.29 9.88 -4.03
N ALA A 27 -14.67 9.16 -3.11
CA ALA A 27 -14.15 7.83 -3.35
C ALA A 27 -15.25 6.77 -3.52
N ALA A 28 -16.40 6.96 -2.90
CA ALA A 28 -17.49 5.96 -2.87
C ALA A 28 -17.97 5.51 -4.26
N GLU A 29 -17.91 6.40 -5.26
CA GLU A 29 -18.33 6.13 -6.64
C GLU A 29 -17.18 5.62 -7.54
N ALA A 30 -15.95 5.58 -7.01
CA ALA A 30 -14.76 5.19 -7.77
C ALA A 30 -14.51 3.67 -7.71
N GLY A 31 -13.70 3.17 -8.67
CA GLY A 31 -13.37 1.76 -8.77
C GLY A 31 -12.72 1.17 -7.53
N HIS A 32 -12.85 -0.16 -7.40
CA HIS A 32 -12.28 -0.96 -6.31
C HIS A 32 -12.63 -0.45 -4.90
N GLY A 33 -13.89 -0.03 -4.70
CA GLY A 33 -14.36 0.48 -3.40
C GLY A 33 -13.72 1.81 -2.99
N GLY A 34 -13.31 2.62 -3.96
CA GLY A 34 -12.71 3.93 -3.72
C GLY A 34 -11.18 3.96 -3.67
N MET A 35 -10.52 2.79 -3.69
CA MET A 35 -9.06 2.74 -3.65
C MET A 35 -8.40 3.45 -4.82
N ASP A 36 -8.96 3.33 -6.03
CA ASP A 36 -8.43 4.00 -7.22
C ASP A 36 -8.45 5.52 -7.08
N TYR A 37 -9.51 6.06 -6.49
CA TYR A 37 -9.60 7.50 -6.23
C TYR A 37 -8.49 7.96 -5.28
N ILE A 38 -8.35 7.30 -4.14
CA ILE A 38 -7.35 7.67 -3.13
C ILE A 38 -5.93 7.58 -3.69
N MET A 39 -5.63 6.49 -4.41
CA MET A 39 -4.32 6.31 -5.05
C MET A 39 -4.01 7.43 -6.06
N MET A 40 -4.97 7.76 -6.93
CA MET A 40 -4.80 8.82 -7.92
C MET A 40 -4.74 10.21 -7.29
N TYR A 41 -5.52 10.46 -6.24
CA TYR A 41 -5.48 11.70 -5.50
C TYR A 41 -4.08 11.95 -4.93
N ASP A 42 -3.51 10.97 -4.24
CA ASP A 42 -2.20 11.08 -3.61
C ASP A 42 -1.07 11.26 -4.67
N LEU A 43 -1.16 10.52 -5.78
CA LEU A 43 -0.21 10.69 -6.89
C LEU A 43 -0.29 12.10 -7.51
N ILE A 44 -1.49 12.60 -7.76
CA ILE A 44 -1.69 13.93 -8.34
C ILE A 44 -1.22 15.02 -7.37
N ASP A 45 -1.50 14.86 -6.08
CA ASP A 45 -1.02 15.77 -5.04
C ASP A 45 0.50 15.80 -5.00
N ALA A 46 1.15 14.64 -5.04
CA ALA A 46 2.61 14.54 -5.09
C ALA A 46 3.19 15.27 -6.31
N ILE A 47 2.61 15.09 -7.50
CA ILE A 47 3.06 15.76 -8.72
C ILE A 47 2.88 17.29 -8.62
N ARG A 48 1.69 17.75 -8.20
CA ARG A 48 1.37 19.18 -8.09
C ARG A 48 2.28 19.90 -7.10
N ASN A 49 2.56 19.25 -5.98
CA ASN A 49 3.33 19.83 -4.89
C ASN A 49 4.83 19.47 -4.93
N LYS A 50 5.28 18.81 -6.01
CA LYS A 50 6.66 18.36 -6.19
C LYS A 50 7.18 17.54 -5.01
N LYS A 51 6.32 16.74 -4.42
CA LYS A 51 6.64 15.79 -3.37
C LYS A 51 7.17 14.47 -3.99
N PRO A 52 7.90 13.66 -3.23
CA PRO A 52 8.17 12.28 -3.63
C PRO A 52 6.86 11.53 -3.93
N ALA A 53 6.90 10.61 -4.89
CA ALA A 53 5.77 9.75 -5.15
C ALA A 53 5.47 8.88 -3.91
N PRO A 54 4.19 8.62 -3.60
CA PRO A 54 3.83 7.77 -2.45
C PRO A 54 4.37 6.35 -2.57
N MET A 55 4.51 5.86 -3.80
CA MET A 55 5.20 4.63 -4.15
C MET A 55 6.28 4.94 -5.18
N ASP A 56 7.50 4.50 -4.95
CA ASP A 56 8.59 4.71 -5.89
C ASP A 56 8.90 3.46 -6.74
N CYS A 57 9.89 3.58 -7.63
CA CYS A 57 10.31 2.48 -8.49
C CYS A 57 10.88 1.29 -7.70
N TYR A 58 11.42 1.49 -6.51
CA TYR A 58 11.93 0.42 -5.68
C TYR A 58 10.82 -0.38 -5.03
N ASP A 59 9.74 0.29 -4.62
CA ASP A 59 8.53 -0.39 -4.14
C ASP A 59 7.91 -1.22 -5.25
N ALA A 60 7.78 -0.66 -6.45
CA ALA A 60 7.27 -1.38 -7.61
C ALA A 60 8.14 -2.59 -7.98
N ALA A 61 9.46 -2.45 -7.97
CA ALA A 61 10.39 -3.54 -8.22
C ALA A 61 10.27 -4.65 -7.17
N ALA A 62 10.20 -4.27 -5.89
CA ALA A 62 10.06 -5.24 -4.79
C ALA A 62 8.76 -6.03 -4.90
N TRP A 63 7.64 -5.37 -5.15
CA TRP A 63 6.35 -6.05 -5.29
C TRP A 63 6.30 -6.94 -6.53
N SER A 64 6.84 -6.49 -7.65
CA SER A 64 6.90 -7.30 -8.88
C SER A 64 7.81 -8.52 -8.74
N ALA A 65 8.87 -8.44 -7.95
CA ALA A 65 9.79 -9.55 -7.73
C ALA A 65 9.14 -10.73 -6.98
N ILE A 66 8.09 -10.50 -6.19
CA ILE A 66 7.42 -11.54 -5.41
C ILE A 66 6.95 -12.69 -6.31
N SER A 67 6.39 -12.40 -7.48
CA SER A 67 5.89 -13.43 -8.40
C SER A 67 7.02 -14.35 -8.87
N GLY A 68 8.11 -13.79 -9.39
CA GLY A 68 9.25 -14.57 -9.88
C GLY A 68 9.99 -15.33 -8.77
N LEU A 69 10.13 -14.72 -7.59
CA LEU A 69 10.76 -15.37 -6.44
C LEU A 69 9.88 -16.50 -5.88
N SER A 70 8.57 -16.35 -5.90
CA SER A 70 7.63 -17.41 -5.51
C SER A 70 7.70 -18.59 -6.46
N GLU A 71 7.76 -18.34 -7.75
CA GLU A 71 7.96 -19.38 -8.77
C GLU A 71 9.26 -20.15 -8.55
N MET A 72 10.37 -19.44 -8.31
CA MET A 72 11.66 -20.04 -8.00
C MET A 72 11.60 -20.88 -6.72
N SER A 73 10.94 -20.43 -5.68
CA SER A 73 10.77 -21.16 -4.42
C SER A 73 10.01 -22.47 -4.68
N ILE A 74 8.89 -22.40 -5.39
CA ILE A 74 8.07 -23.58 -5.72
C ILE A 74 8.88 -24.58 -6.54
N ALA A 75 9.60 -24.14 -7.55
CA ALA A 75 10.45 -25.01 -8.39
C ALA A 75 11.56 -25.71 -7.60
N ARG A 76 11.93 -25.17 -6.43
CA ARG A 76 12.93 -25.74 -5.50
C ARG A 76 12.29 -26.46 -4.31
N GLY A 77 11.03 -26.87 -4.40
CA GLY A 77 10.32 -27.59 -3.36
C GLY A 77 9.97 -26.76 -2.12
N GLY A 78 9.74 -25.46 -2.28
CA GLY A 78 9.44 -24.54 -1.17
C GLY A 78 10.67 -24.02 -0.44
N ALA A 79 11.84 -24.07 -1.07
CA ALA A 79 13.07 -23.57 -0.47
C ALA A 79 13.03 -22.04 -0.27
N LEU A 80 13.77 -21.58 0.73
CA LEU A 80 13.99 -20.15 0.94
C LEU A 80 14.73 -19.57 -0.26
N VAL A 81 14.31 -18.39 -0.70
CA VAL A 81 14.92 -17.64 -1.79
C VAL A 81 15.25 -16.24 -1.27
N ASP A 82 16.48 -15.81 -1.52
CA ASP A 82 16.91 -14.47 -1.12
C ASP A 82 16.12 -13.40 -1.88
N PHE A 83 15.62 -12.43 -1.12
CA PHE A 83 14.94 -11.28 -1.72
C PHE A 83 15.97 -10.21 -2.08
N PRO A 84 16.05 -9.76 -3.36
CA PRO A 84 17.04 -8.79 -3.76
C PRO A 84 16.76 -7.41 -3.16
N ASP A 85 17.79 -6.76 -2.67
CA ASP A 85 17.72 -5.36 -2.27
C ASP A 85 17.94 -4.44 -3.49
N PHE A 86 16.85 -3.96 -4.07
CA PHE A 86 16.89 -3.06 -5.23
C PHE A 86 17.46 -1.67 -4.88
N THR A 87 17.47 -1.29 -3.60
CA THR A 87 17.94 0.01 -3.12
C THR A 87 19.43 0.05 -2.85
N ARG A 88 20.13 -1.09 -2.93
CA ARG A 88 21.54 -1.25 -2.58
C ARG A 88 21.87 -0.70 -1.17
N GLY A 89 21.06 -1.04 -0.20
CA GLY A 89 21.22 -0.64 1.19
C GLY A 89 20.63 0.74 1.52
N GLN A 90 20.10 1.50 0.55
CA GLN A 90 19.57 2.83 0.81
C GLN A 90 18.20 2.82 1.52
N TRP A 91 17.54 1.67 1.61
CA TRP A 91 16.26 1.54 2.30
C TRP A 91 16.31 1.98 3.76
N ILE A 92 17.46 1.86 4.43
CA ILE A 92 17.65 2.27 5.83
C ILE A 92 17.50 3.79 6.03
N HIS A 93 17.67 4.58 4.97
CA HIS A 93 17.56 6.04 5.00
C HIS A 93 16.21 6.55 4.47
N ARG A 94 15.35 5.65 3.97
CA ARG A 94 14.04 6.04 3.44
C ARG A 94 13.12 6.45 4.59
N GLN A 95 12.44 7.57 4.39
CA GLN A 95 11.36 7.96 5.28
C GLN A 95 10.11 7.17 4.93
N PRO A 96 9.31 6.75 5.92
CA PRO A 96 7.99 6.18 5.65
C PRO A 96 7.15 7.18 4.83
N GLN A 97 6.54 6.70 3.75
CA GLN A 97 5.69 7.52 2.88
C GLN A 97 4.24 7.09 2.92
N PHE A 98 3.97 5.89 3.42
CA PHE A 98 2.64 5.37 3.60
C PHE A 98 2.14 5.58 5.02
N ALA A 99 0.86 5.80 5.15
CA ALA A 99 0.15 5.84 6.44
C ALA A 99 0.64 6.94 7.41
N LEU A 100 1.08 8.08 6.91
CA LEU A 100 1.44 9.23 7.75
C LEU A 100 0.36 10.30 7.79
#